data_159e4cdc5dd463d6de4b4f6878c31bbc
#
_entry.id   159e4cdc5dd463d6de4b4f6878c31bbc
#
_cell.length_a   1.000
_cell.length_b   1.000
_cell.length_c   1.000
_cell.angle_alpha   90.00
_cell.angle_beta   90.00
_cell.angle_gamma   90.00
#
_symmetry.space_group_name_H-M   'P 1'
#
loop_
_entity.id
_entity.type
_entity.pdbx_description
1 polymer ?
#
loop_
_entity_poly.entity_id
_entity_poly.type
_entity_poly.pdbx_seq_one_letter_code
_entity_poly.pdbx_strand_id
1 'polypeptide(L)'
;MNVDVQQAYTRTDLFRTAYETDPDQIAYINRSSALARAKGMPVIWSQVAYKADSADAGVWGTRTDTEDSLQNIKYGSDRHLLDPRCEVGPDDLQYTKRMPSAFFETPLASYLVWHKVDTVVVTGGSTSGCVRATAVDALSHGYRTIVPIETTADKHESYHFANLTDLQLKYADVVPVQAVIDWLEAY
;
A
#
# COMPACT_ATOMS: atom_id res chain seq x y z
N MET A 1 4.24 -2.30 -5.80
CA MET A 1 3.25 -1.26 -5.44
C MET A 1 3.15 -1.18 -3.93
N ASN A 2 3.71 -0.13 -3.35
CA ASN A 2 3.77 0.10 -1.91
C ASN A 2 2.65 1.07 -1.52
N VAL A 3 1.63 0.56 -0.83
CA VAL A 3 0.38 1.26 -0.54
C VAL A 3 0.47 1.89 0.84
N ASP A 4 0.46 3.22 0.90
CA ASP A 4 0.26 4.02 2.10
C ASP A 4 1.19 3.67 3.28
N VAL A 5 2.49 3.43 2.99
CA VAL A 5 3.51 3.21 4.02
C VAL A 5 3.88 4.56 4.66
N GLN A 6 2.86 5.21 5.21
CA GLN A 6 2.92 6.57 5.75
C GLN A 6 3.08 6.57 7.26
N GLN A 7 3.65 7.63 7.80
CA GLN A 7 3.84 7.79 9.23
C GLN A 7 2.53 7.66 10.03
N ALA A 8 1.40 8.11 9.46
CA ALA A 8 0.07 7.94 10.07
C ALA A 8 -0.26 6.48 10.41
N TYR A 9 0.34 5.52 9.71
CA TYR A 9 0.05 4.09 9.84
C TYR A 9 1.20 3.26 10.40
N THR A 10 2.43 3.76 10.35
CA THR A 10 3.63 3.01 10.73
C THR A 10 4.29 3.51 12.03
N ARG A 11 4.08 4.78 12.38
CA ARG A 11 4.71 5.39 13.56
C ARG A 11 3.82 5.25 14.80
N THR A 12 3.86 4.05 15.39
CA THR A 12 3.11 3.70 16.62
C THR A 12 3.53 4.54 17.83
N ASP A 13 4.70 5.13 17.78
CA ASP A 13 5.22 6.08 18.78
C ASP A 13 4.61 7.49 18.66
N LEU A 14 4.03 7.83 17.51
CA LEU A 14 3.50 9.17 17.25
C LEU A 14 1.98 9.21 17.06
N PHE A 15 1.41 8.17 16.45
CA PHE A 15 0.02 8.23 16.01
C PHE A 15 -0.79 7.03 16.48
N ARG A 16 -1.96 7.28 17.07
CA ARG A 16 -2.90 6.23 17.51
C ARG A 16 -3.52 5.44 16.36
N THR A 17 -3.49 6.00 15.14
CA THR A 17 -3.91 5.31 13.91
C THR A 17 -2.90 4.28 13.44
N ALA A 18 -1.65 4.40 13.86
CA ALA A 18 -0.57 3.52 13.46
C ALA A 18 -0.72 2.11 14.06
N TYR A 19 -0.15 1.16 13.37
CA TYR A 19 -0.18 -0.26 13.70
C TYR A 19 1.08 -0.96 13.22
N GLU A 20 1.39 -2.08 13.83
CA GLU A 20 2.49 -2.95 13.45
C GLU A 20 1.99 -4.39 13.54
N THR A 21 2.16 -5.14 12.46
CA THR A 21 1.88 -6.58 12.42
C THR A 21 3.18 -7.37 12.39
N ASP A 22 4.11 -6.96 11.51
CA ASP A 22 5.46 -7.50 11.44
C ASP A 22 6.46 -6.34 11.62
N PRO A 23 7.40 -6.41 12.59
CA PRO A 23 8.37 -5.34 12.83
C PRO A 23 9.31 -5.11 11.64
N ASP A 24 9.53 -6.12 10.80
CA ASP A 24 10.39 -6.06 9.63
C ASP A 24 9.64 -5.68 8.33
N GLN A 25 8.34 -5.36 8.41
CA GLN A 25 7.50 -5.00 7.26
C GLN A 25 8.20 -4.06 6.29
N ILE A 26 8.72 -2.93 6.78
CA ILE A 26 9.36 -1.90 5.94
C ILE A 26 10.68 -2.41 5.36
N ALA A 27 11.45 -3.19 6.10
CA ALA A 27 12.68 -3.79 5.61
C ALA A 27 12.39 -4.76 4.44
N TYR A 28 11.36 -5.57 4.53
CA TYR A 28 10.91 -6.44 3.43
C TYR A 28 10.42 -5.66 2.21
N ILE A 29 9.67 -4.57 2.43
CA ILE A 29 9.23 -3.67 1.35
C ILE A 29 10.44 -3.07 0.64
N ASN A 30 11.41 -2.56 1.38
CA ASN A 30 12.63 -1.97 0.82
C ASN A 30 13.44 -2.98 0.01
N ARG A 31 13.66 -4.19 0.57
CA ARG A 31 14.39 -5.27 -0.11
C ARG A 31 13.70 -5.67 -1.43
N SER A 32 12.40 -5.90 -1.39
CA SER A 32 11.62 -6.26 -2.60
C SER A 32 11.65 -5.14 -3.63
N SER A 33 11.52 -3.87 -3.19
CA SER A 33 11.58 -2.71 -4.07
C SER A 33 12.97 -2.52 -4.69
N ALA A 34 14.04 -2.73 -3.94
CA ALA A 34 15.41 -2.64 -4.44
C ALA A 34 15.68 -3.72 -5.51
N LEU A 35 15.25 -4.97 -5.27
CA LEU A 35 15.37 -6.05 -6.24
C LEU A 35 14.56 -5.76 -7.52
N ALA A 36 13.33 -5.28 -7.39
CA ALA A 36 12.50 -4.90 -8.53
C ALA A 36 13.19 -3.80 -9.37
N ARG A 37 13.71 -2.73 -8.75
CA ARG A 37 14.46 -1.67 -9.45
C ARG A 37 15.68 -2.22 -10.19
N ALA A 38 16.44 -3.12 -9.55
CA ALA A 38 17.62 -3.73 -10.15
C ALA A 38 17.30 -4.52 -11.43
N LYS A 39 16.05 -4.99 -11.57
CA LYS A 39 15.51 -5.69 -12.74
C LYS A 39 14.79 -4.76 -13.72
N GLY A 40 14.81 -3.45 -13.52
CA GLY A 40 14.12 -2.48 -14.34
C GLY A 40 12.59 -2.50 -14.20
N MET A 41 12.07 -3.13 -13.15
CA MET A 41 10.64 -3.16 -12.87
C MET A 41 10.20 -1.87 -12.19
N PRO A 42 9.00 -1.33 -12.52
CA PRO A 42 8.48 -0.14 -11.87
C PRO A 42 8.24 -0.34 -10.38
N VAL A 43 8.72 0.60 -9.56
CA VAL A 43 8.38 0.70 -8.14
C VAL A 43 7.49 1.92 -7.93
N ILE A 44 6.43 1.73 -7.15
CA ILE A 44 5.36 2.73 -7.02
C ILE A 44 5.00 2.88 -5.54
N TRP A 45 4.85 4.13 -5.09
CA TRP A 45 4.44 4.48 -3.72
C TRP A 45 3.19 5.35 -3.77
N SER A 46 2.10 4.86 -3.21
CA SER A 46 0.92 5.69 -2.99
C SER A 46 0.90 6.23 -1.56
N GLN A 47 0.27 7.38 -1.43
CA GLN A 47 -0.04 8.00 -0.15
C GLN A 47 -1.49 8.46 -0.17
N VAL A 48 -2.15 8.47 0.98
CA VAL A 48 -3.47 9.09 1.10
C VAL A 48 -3.34 10.41 1.82
N ALA A 49 -3.97 11.46 1.30
CA ALA A 49 -4.11 12.73 1.99
C ALA A 49 -5.27 13.55 1.44
N TYR A 50 -5.72 14.49 2.26
CA TYR A 50 -6.85 15.37 1.97
C TYR A 50 -6.48 16.83 2.17
N LYS A 51 -7.26 17.73 1.55
CA LYS A 51 -7.21 19.15 1.80
C LYS A 51 -7.46 19.47 3.28
N ALA A 52 -7.00 20.63 3.72
CA ALA A 52 -7.15 21.06 5.11
C ALA A 52 -8.60 21.04 5.60
N ASP A 53 -9.54 21.39 4.74
CA ASP A 53 -10.99 21.40 4.99
C ASP A 53 -11.67 20.04 4.74
N SER A 54 -10.93 19.01 4.31
CA SER A 54 -11.43 17.68 3.92
C SER A 54 -12.46 17.71 2.79
N ALA A 55 -12.60 18.76 2.01
CA ALA A 55 -13.59 18.90 0.95
C ALA A 55 -13.45 17.84 -0.17
N ASP A 56 -12.27 17.23 -0.30
CA ASP A 56 -11.96 16.18 -1.28
C ASP A 56 -11.98 14.76 -0.70
N ALA A 57 -12.38 14.58 0.56
CA ALA A 57 -12.45 13.27 1.21
C ALA A 57 -13.70 12.46 0.83
N GLY A 58 -14.72 13.12 0.27
CA GLY A 58 -15.96 12.49 -0.14
C GLY A 58 -16.70 11.79 1.02
N VAL A 59 -17.56 10.84 0.68
CA VAL A 59 -18.33 10.08 1.67
C VAL A 59 -17.42 9.20 2.53
N TRP A 60 -16.31 8.72 1.99
CA TRP A 60 -15.36 7.92 2.76
C TRP A 60 -14.77 8.70 3.94
N GLY A 61 -14.45 9.97 3.76
CA GLY A 61 -13.98 10.82 4.83
C GLY A 61 -14.97 11.02 5.98
N THR A 62 -16.26 10.74 5.77
CA THR A 62 -17.30 10.84 6.81
C THR A 62 -17.52 9.56 7.61
N ARG A 63 -16.84 8.46 7.25
CA ARG A 63 -17.04 7.15 7.87
C ARG A 63 -16.13 6.87 9.06
N THR A 64 -15.47 7.87 9.55
CA THR A 64 -14.56 7.73 10.68
C THR A 64 -15.20 8.33 11.92
N ASP A 65 -15.16 7.57 12.99
CA ASP A 65 -15.79 7.85 14.28
C ASP A 65 -14.78 8.10 15.40
N THR A 66 -13.50 8.34 15.03
CA THR A 66 -12.42 8.60 15.97
C THR A 66 -11.73 9.93 15.66
N GLU A 67 -11.22 10.60 16.70
CA GLU A 67 -10.47 11.86 16.56
C GLU A 67 -9.22 11.72 15.66
N ASP A 68 -8.64 10.53 15.60
CA ASP A 68 -7.51 10.18 14.76
C ASP A 68 -7.93 9.49 13.46
N SER A 69 -8.94 10.03 12.81
CA SER A 69 -9.48 9.48 11.58
C SER A 69 -8.59 9.76 10.37
N LEU A 70 -8.88 9.05 9.25
CA LEU A 70 -8.28 9.30 7.94
C LEU A 70 -8.34 10.78 7.52
N GLN A 71 -9.38 11.51 7.95
CA GLN A 71 -9.55 12.94 7.68
C GLN A 71 -8.42 13.79 8.25
N ASN A 72 -7.66 13.30 9.23
CA ASN A 72 -6.52 14.01 9.82
C ASN A 72 -5.23 13.88 9.01
N ILE A 73 -5.23 13.10 7.93
CA ILE A 73 -4.09 13.02 7.02
C ILE A 73 -4.21 14.17 6.01
N LYS A 74 -3.64 15.30 6.36
CA LYS A 74 -3.67 16.50 5.51
C LYS A 74 -2.41 16.59 4.65
N TYR A 75 -2.56 17.13 3.43
CA TYR A 75 -1.40 17.41 2.58
C TYR A 75 -0.32 18.17 3.34
N GLY A 76 0.92 17.67 3.29
CA GLY A 76 2.08 18.30 3.92
C GLY A 76 2.20 18.10 5.43
N SER A 77 1.26 17.39 6.08
CA SER A 77 1.41 17.02 7.49
C SER A 77 2.37 15.84 7.67
N ASP A 78 2.91 15.66 8.88
CA ASP A 78 3.74 14.50 9.21
C ASP A 78 3.00 13.18 8.95
N ARG A 79 1.69 13.16 9.16
CA ARG A 79 0.83 11.99 8.87
C ARG A 79 0.83 11.60 7.39
N HIS A 80 0.98 12.58 6.48
CA HIS A 80 1.02 12.35 5.04
C HIS A 80 2.36 11.77 4.58
N LEU A 81 3.46 12.11 5.23
CA LEU A 81 4.79 11.70 4.80
C LEU A 81 4.94 10.17 4.85
N LEU A 82 5.70 9.62 3.91
CA LEU A 82 6.15 8.23 4.00
C LEU A 82 6.97 8.04 5.29
N ASP A 83 6.98 6.82 5.79
CA ASP A 83 7.85 6.47 6.91
C ASP A 83 9.32 6.75 6.52
N PRO A 84 10.11 7.41 7.39
CA PRO A 84 11.50 7.75 7.08
C PRO A 84 12.41 6.54 6.85
N ARG A 85 11.97 5.33 7.21
CA ARG A 85 12.68 4.08 6.92
C ARG A 85 12.47 3.61 5.48
N CYS A 86 11.50 4.17 4.73
CA CYS A 86 11.25 3.81 3.34
C CYS A 86 12.38 4.27 2.42
N GLU A 87 12.91 3.34 1.63
CA GLU A 87 13.94 3.60 0.63
C GLU A 87 13.32 3.85 -0.75
N VAL A 88 12.91 5.10 -0.97
CA VAL A 88 12.30 5.52 -2.24
C VAL A 88 13.40 5.82 -3.26
N GLY A 89 13.33 5.18 -4.41
CA GLY A 89 14.27 5.43 -5.50
C GLY A 89 13.95 6.72 -6.27
N PRO A 90 14.95 7.31 -6.96
CA PRO A 90 14.77 8.58 -7.69
C PRO A 90 13.76 8.47 -8.85
N ASP A 91 13.60 7.30 -9.43
CA ASP A 91 12.70 7.04 -10.56
C ASP A 91 11.39 6.36 -10.14
N ASP A 92 11.18 6.14 -8.85
CA ASP A 92 9.94 5.55 -8.34
C ASP A 92 8.77 6.50 -8.57
N LEU A 93 7.65 5.96 -9.05
CA LEU A 93 6.42 6.74 -9.14
C LEU A 93 5.87 7.00 -7.74
N GLN A 94 5.65 8.25 -7.40
CA GLN A 94 4.98 8.66 -6.17
C GLN A 94 3.72 9.47 -6.51
N TYR A 95 2.61 9.17 -5.84
CA TYR A 95 1.40 9.96 -5.98
C TYR A 95 0.51 9.88 -4.74
N THR A 96 -0.35 10.87 -4.58
CA THR A 96 -1.35 10.92 -3.51
C THR A 96 -2.74 10.59 -4.07
N LYS A 97 -3.44 9.68 -3.41
CA LYS A 97 -4.82 9.29 -3.68
C LYS A 97 -5.76 9.78 -2.58
N ARG A 98 -7.05 9.76 -2.85
CA ARG A 98 -8.11 10.15 -1.92
C ARG A 98 -9.02 9.01 -1.50
N MET A 99 -9.01 7.91 -2.24
CA MET A 99 -9.88 6.74 -2.01
C MET A 99 -9.04 5.52 -1.62
N PRO A 100 -9.65 4.45 -1.09
CA PRO A 100 -8.90 3.27 -0.63
C PRO A 100 -8.03 2.66 -1.72
N SER A 101 -8.58 2.40 -2.89
CA SER A 101 -7.83 1.82 -4.00
C SER A 101 -6.81 2.79 -4.57
N ALA A 102 -5.60 2.27 -4.83
CA ALA A 102 -4.54 2.99 -5.52
C ALA A 102 -4.84 3.23 -7.02
N PHE A 103 -5.85 2.57 -7.56
CA PHE A 103 -6.29 2.75 -8.95
C PHE A 103 -7.33 3.86 -9.11
N PHE A 104 -8.13 4.14 -8.08
CA PHE A 104 -9.28 5.04 -8.22
C PHE A 104 -8.85 6.50 -8.38
N GLU A 105 -9.18 7.11 -9.52
CA GLU A 105 -8.83 8.50 -9.87
C GLU A 105 -7.33 8.83 -9.75
N THR A 106 -6.47 7.89 -10.17
CA THR A 106 -5.02 8.04 -10.12
C THR A 106 -4.39 7.72 -11.47
N PRO A 107 -3.11 8.06 -11.70
CA PRO A 107 -2.41 7.72 -12.94
C PRO A 107 -2.01 6.23 -13.01
N LEU A 108 -2.27 5.40 -11.99
CA LEU A 108 -1.69 4.06 -11.87
C LEU A 108 -1.99 3.16 -13.06
N ALA A 109 -3.26 3.08 -13.49
CA ALA A 109 -3.65 2.18 -14.58
C ALA A 109 -2.89 2.50 -15.89
N SER A 110 -2.83 3.78 -16.27
CA SER A 110 -2.10 4.19 -17.47
C SER A 110 -0.59 3.99 -17.36
N TYR A 111 -0.04 4.20 -16.18
CA TYR A 111 1.38 3.96 -15.89
C TYR A 111 1.74 2.48 -16.05
N LEU A 112 0.95 1.57 -15.47
CA LEU A 112 1.17 0.13 -15.58
C LEU A 112 1.05 -0.36 -17.03
N VAL A 113 0.07 0.14 -17.79
CA VAL A 113 -0.09 -0.16 -19.22
C VAL A 113 1.13 0.31 -20.02
N TRP A 114 1.61 1.52 -19.77
CA TRP A 114 2.81 2.05 -20.45
C TRP A 114 4.04 1.17 -20.21
N HIS A 115 4.21 0.70 -18.97
CA HIS A 115 5.32 -0.18 -18.60
C HIS A 115 5.09 -1.66 -18.95
N LYS A 116 3.98 -2.00 -19.62
CA LYS A 116 3.62 -3.38 -20.02
C LYS A 116 3.61 -4.36 -18.85
N VAL A 117 3.17 -3.88 -17.68
CA VAL A 117 3.04 -4.71 -16.48
C VAL A 117 1.89 -5.69 -16.67
N ASP A 118 2.10 -6.95 -16.31
CA ASP A 118 1.08 -8.00 -16.26
C ASP A 118 0.79 -8.51 -14.84
N THR A 119 1.71 -8.22 -13.92
CA THR A 119 1.65 -8.70 -12.54
C THR A 119 1.93 -7.56 -11.57
N VAL A 120 1.11 -7.40 -10.53
CA VAL A 120 1.27 -6.38 -9.51
C VAL A 120 1.48 -7.02 -8.15
N VAL A 121 2.62 -6.77 -7.52
CA VAL A 121 2.88 -7.11 -6.12
C VAL A 121 2.41 -5.96 -5.25
N VAL A 122 1.43 -6.20 -4.37
CA VAL A 122 0.81 -5.18 -3.51
C VAL A 122 1.28 -5.35 -2.06
N THR A 123 1.85 -4.31 -1.49
CA THR A 123 2.39 -4.25 -0.13
C THR A 123 1.83 -3.03 0.62
N GLY A 124 2.11 -2.89 1.89
CA GLY A 124 1.79 -1.68 2.68
C GLY A 124 0.64 -1.85 3.67
N GLY A 125 -0.24 -0.85 3.79
CA GLY A 125 -1.31 -0.84 4.80
C GLY A 125 -2.56 -0.04 4.36
N SER A 126 -3.67 -0.26 5.01
CA SER A 126 -4.00 -1.40 5.87
C SER A 126 -4.45 -2.60 5.03
N THR A 127 -4.18 -3.80 5.52
CA THR A 127 -4.55 -5.05 4.81
C THR A 127 -6.04 -5.09 4.47
N SER A 128 -6.92 -4.77 5.42
CA SER A 128 -8.38 -4.76 5.23
C SER A 128 -8.90 -3.56 4.43
N GLY A 129 -8.08 -2.54 4.25
CA GLY A 129 -8.43 -1.27 3.61
C GLY A 129 -7.79 -1.09 2.24
N CYS A 130 -6.76 -0.24 2.21
CA CYS A 130 -6.14 0.19 0.94
C CYS A 130 -5.43 -0.94 0.19
N VAL A 131 -4.79 -1.88 0.90
CA VAL A 131 -4.18 -3.07 0.27
C VAL A 131 -5.24 -3.92 -0.38
N ARG A 132 -6.31 -4.29 0.35
CA ARG A 132 -7.41 -5.09 -0.19
C ARG A 132 -8.08 -4.40 -1.38
N ALA A 133 -8.43 -3.13 -1.26
CA ALA A 133 -9.07 -2.39 -2.34
C ALA A 133 -8.20 -2.33 -3.59
N THR A 134 -6.89 -2.09 -3.42
CA THR A 134 -5.92 -2.06 -4.52
C THR A 134 -5.76 -3.42 -5.17
N ALA A 135 -5.69 -4.51 -4.39
CA ALA A 135 -5.55 -5.85 -4.92
C ALA A 135 -6.78 -6.29 -5.73
N VAL A 136 -7.98 -5.98 -5.25
CA VAL A 136 -9.24 -6.25 -5.98
C VAL A 136 -9.31 -5.46 -7.28
N ASP A 137 -8.93 -4.20 -7.27
CA ASP A 137 -8.91 -3.37 -8.48
C ASP A 137 -7.82 -3.83 -9.46
N ALA A 138 -6.63 -4.22 -8.96
CA ALA A 138 -5.58 -4.79 -9.81
C ALA A 138 -6.10 -6.00 -10.60
N LEU A 139 -6.74 -6.96 -9.92
CA LEU A 139 -7.37 -8.10 -10.57
C LEU A 139 -8.45 -7.65 -11.56
N SER A 140 -9.29 -6.69 -11.18
CA SER A 140 -10.40 -6.18 -12.02
C SER A 140 -9.90 -5.48 -13.28
N HIS A 141 -8.70 -4.89 -13.24
CA HIS A 141 -8.00 -4.33 -14.39
C HIS A 141 -7.23 -5.38 -15.22
N GLY A 142 -7.26 -6.65 -14.82
CA GLY A 142 -6.64 -7.76 -15.57
C GLY A 142 -5.20 -8.08 -15.18
N TYR A 143 -4.69 -7.55 -14.07
CA TYR A 143 -3.37 -7.88 -13.56
C TYR A 143 -3.39 -9.14 -12.70
N ARG A 144 -2.38 -9.99 -12.80
CA ARG A 144 -2.07 -10.98 -11.76
C ARG A 144 -1.67 -10.23 -10.50
N THR A 145 -2.25 -10.62 -9.37
CA THR A 145 -2.04 -9.87 -8.14
C THR A 145 -1.39 -10.78 -7.10
N ILE A 146 -0.30 -10.32 -6.52
CA ILE A 146 0.44 -11.02 -5.46
C ILE A 146 0.47 -10.13 -4.22
N VAL A 147 0.19 -10.71 -3.05
CA VAL A 147 0.23 -10.02 -1.77
C VAL A 147 1.16 -10.78 -0.82
N PRO A 148 2.39 -10.29 -0.58
CA PRO A 148 3.30 -10.91 0.39
C PRO A 148 2.83 -10.59 1.82
N ILE A 149 2.68 -11.63 2.65
CA ILE A 149 2.06 -11.54 3.98
C ILE A 149 2.79 -10.52 4.86
N GLU A 150 4.10 -10.69 5.02
CA GLU A 150 4.92 -9.91 5.97
C GLU A 150 5.14 -8.46 5.52
N THR A 151 4.76 -8.13 4.29
CA THR A 151 4.83 -6.76 3.76
C THR A 151 3.54 -5.97 3.96
N THR A 152 2.53 -6.57 4.57
CA THR A 152 1.24 -5.93 4.85
C THR A 152 0.96 -5.90 6.35
N ALA A 153 0.22 -4.88 6.79
CA ALA A 153 -0.13 -4.71 8.20
C ALA A 153 -1.53 -4.14 8.38
N ASP A 154 -2.10 -4.35 9.55
CA ASP A 154 -3.41 -3.81 9.92
C ASP A 154 -3.49 -3.53 11.42
N LYS A 155 -4.51 -2.76 11.83
CA LYS A 155 -4.76 -2.35 13.21
C LYS A 155 -5.00 -3.52 14.16
N HIS A 156 -5.50 -4.63 13.65
CA HIS A 156 -5.82 -5.82 14.45
C HIS A 156 -5.61 -7.09 13.64
N GLU A 157 -5.04 -8.10 14.26
CA GLU A 157 -4.75 -9.40 13.62
C GLU A 157 -5.99 -10.04 12.98
N SER A 158 -7.16 -9.92 13.62
CA SER A 158 -8.39 -10.48 13.05
C SER A 158 -8.77 -9.85 11.71
N TYR A 159 -8.55 -8.54 11.53
CA TYR A 159 -8.77 -7.87 10.25
C TYR A 159 -7.72 -8.28 9.23
N HIS A 160 -6.47 -8.32 9.65
CA HIS A 160 -5.34 -8.71 8.82
C HIS A 160 -5.54 -10.11 8.22
N PHE A 161 -5.64 -11.14 9.06
CA PHE A 161 -5.71 -12.52 8.58
C PHE A 161 -7.04 -12.84 7.87
N ALA A 162 -8.17 -12.28 8.30
CA ALA A 162 -9.43 -12.48 7.58
C ALA A 162 -9.36 -11.93 6.16
N ASN A 163 -8.76 -10.75 5.97
CA ASN A 163 -8.64 -10.15 4.64
C ASN A 163 -7.57 -10.82 3.77
N LEU A 164 -6.46 -11.29 4.35
CA LEU A 164 -5.51 -12.13 3.61
C LEU A 164 -6.17 -13.43 3.13
N THR A 165 -7.00 -14.05 3.97
CA THR A 165 -7.78 -15.25 3.58
C THR A 165 -8.74 -14.95 2.43
N ASP A 166 -9.49 -13.84 2.50
CA ASP A 166 -10.38 -13.43 1.44
C ASP A 166 -9.64 -13.13 0.12
N LEU A 167 -8.50 -12.46 0.20
CA LEU A 167 -7.65 -12.20 -0.96
C LEU A 167 -7.17 -13.49 -1.60
N GLN A 168 -6.64 -14.43 -0.80
CA GLN A 168 -6.17 -15.73 -1.27
C GLN A 168 -7.26 -16.56 -1.95
N LEU A 169 -8.47 -16.51 -1.43
CA LEU A 169 -9.58 -17.29 -1.97
C LEU A 169 -10.10 -16.76 -3.31
N LYS A 170 -9.93 -15.48 -3.61
CA LYS A 170 -10.71 -14.85 -4.70
C LYS A 170 -9.93 -13.90 -5.60
N TYR A 171 -8.89 -13.23 -5.11
CA TYR A 171 -8.39 -12.03 -5.77
C TYR A 171 -6.88 -11.98 -6.01
N ALA A 172 -6.08 -12.69 -5.21
CA ALA A 172 -4.63 -12.58 -5.26
C ALA A 172 -3.94 -13.86 -4.79
N ASP A 173 -2.73 -14.07 -5.22
CA ASP A 173 -1.84 -15.04 -4.61
C ASP A 173 -1.23 -14.44 -3.34
N VAL A 174 -1.64 -14.93 -2.19
CA VAL A 174 -1.09 -14.52 -0.89
C VAL A 174 0.05 -15.46 -0.53
N VAL A 175 1.26 -14.94 -0.45
CA VAL A 175 2.49 -15.75 -0.33
C VAL A 175 3.40 -15.19 0.77
N PRO A 176 4.32 -16.02 1.33
CA PRO A 176 5.40 -15.47 2.15
C PRO A 176 6.26 -14.49 1.33
N VAL A 177 6.76 -13.44 1.94
CA VAL A 177 7.61 -12.44 1.26
C VAL A 177 8.86 -13.08 0.66
N GLN A 178 9.40 -14.12 1.29
CA GLN A 178 10.57 -14.84 0.77
C GLN A 178 10.33 -15.39 -0.63
N ALA A 179 9.12 -15.88 -0.94
CA ALA A 179 8.79 -16.36 -2.28
C ALA A 179 8.90 -15.25 -3.35
N VAL A 180 8.51 -14.02 -3.01
CA VAL A 180 8.67 -12.87 -3.91
C VAL A 180 10.15 -12.48 -4.05
N ILE A 181 10.90 -12.51 -2.97
CA ILE A 181 12.34 -12.23 -2.99
C ILE A 181 13.07 -13.25 -3.87
N ASP A 182 12.83 -14.55 -3.66
CA ASP A 182 13.45 -15.64 -4.44
C ASP A 182 13.11 -15.52 -5.92
N TRP A 183 11.86 -15.19 -6.24
CA TRP A 183 11.43 -14.95 -7.62
C TRP A 183 12.15 -13.75 -8.24
N LEU A 184 12.26 -12.62 -7.53
CA LEU A 184 12.97 -11.44 -8.00
C LEU A 184 14.47 -11.70 -8.19
N GLU A 185 15.10 -12.48 -7.31
CA GLU A 185 16.51 -12.84 -7.42
C GLU A 185 16.78 -13.76 -8.62
N ALA A 186 15.83 -14.65 -8.94
CA ALA A 186 15.94 -15.59 -10.06
C ALA A 186 15.58 -14.98 -11.43
N TYR A 187 14.82 -13.87 -11.46
CA TYR A 187 14.40 -13.18 -12.68
C TYR A 187 15.57 -12.47 -13.34
#